data_a9a361292f6e08ee9d93612cb02c42d0
#
_entry.id   a9a361292f6e08ee9d93612cb02c42d0
#
_cell.length_a   1.000
_cell.length_b   1.000
_cell.length_c   1.000
_cell.angle_alpha   90.00
_cell.angle_beta   90.00
_cell.angle_gamma   90.00
#
_symmetry.space_group_name_H-M   'P 1'
#
loop_
_entity.id
_entity.type
_entity.pdbx_description
1 polymer ?
#
loop_
_entity_poly.entity_id
_entity_poly.type
_entity_poly.pdbx_seq_one_letter_code
_entity_poly.pdbx_strand_id
1 'polypeptide(L)'
;VARLFDEIGRLVEAVRDRLTGDMHTLFTLPLRAVRVQAEAPQLGLQGLENVLGSVLRYAAGVSGVVAENMVRAGGFAFLDLGRRVERAQGIAARLGFALSQHPSRIEGGLRLALELCDSVITYRNRYLGLLQPAPALDLVLADPGNPRGLAFQLHTIRQLLLAADGGPELLPPVEALIAAVEAM
;
A
#
# COMPACT_ATOMS: atom_id res chain seq x y z
N VAL A 1 12.01 8.56 8.58
CA VAL A 1 12.37 8.08 7.22
C VAL A 1 13.65 7.27 7.29
N ALA A 2 14.78 7.79 7.85
CA ALA A 2 16.07 7.08 7.92
C ALA A 2 15.94 5.69 8.61
N ARG A 3 15.25 5.61 9.75
CA ARG A 3 15.01 4.34 10.47
C ARG A 3 14.31 3.29 9.60
N LEU A 4 13.38 3.70 8.74
CA LEU A 4 12.70 2.78 7.82
C LEU A 4 13.69 2.20 6.80
N PHE A 5 14.60 3.01 6.28
CA PHE A 5 15.62 2.54 5.34
C PHE A 5 16.61 1.58 5.98
N ASP A 6 16.99 1.84 7.25
CA ASP A 6 17.83 0.91 8.02
C ASP A 6 17.15 -0.44 8.21
N GLU A 7 15.85 -0.41 8.55
CA GLU A 7 15.07 -1.62 8.76
C GLU A 7 14.89 -2.42 7.45
N ILE A 8 14.60 -1.76 6.34
CA ILE A 8 14.53 -2.41 5.03
C ILE A 8 15.89 -3.05 4.69
N GLY A 9 16.98 -2.33 4.88
CA GLY A 9 18.33 -2.88 4.65
C GLY A 9 18.61 -4.11 5.51
N ARG A 10 18.28 -4.06 6.80
CA ARG A 10 18.42 -5.20 7.72
C ARG A 10 17.58 -6.41 7.27
N LEU A 11 16.34 -6.20 6.84
CA LEU A 11 15.47 -7.26 6.36
C LEU A 11 15.98 -7.87 5.05
N VAL A 12 16.49 -7.07 4.13
CA VAL A 12 17.08 -7.57 2.87
C VAL A 12 18.30 -8.46 3.17
N GLU A 13 19.17 -8.06 4.10
CA GLU A 13 20.30 -8.88 4.51
C GLU A 13 19.86 -10.18 5.22
N ALA A 14 18.80 -10.13 6.02
CA ALA A 14 18.29 -11.33 6.70
C ALA A 14 17.73 -12.40 5.75
N VAL A 15 17.36 -12.03 4.52
CA VAL A 15 16.86 -12.95 3.49
C VAL A 15 17.82 -13.06 2.30
N ARG A 16 19.08 -12.66 2.48
CA ARG A 16 20.08 -12.58 1.41
C ARG A 16 20.25 -13.88 0.64
N ASP A 17 20.19 -15.01 1.34
CA ASP A 17 20.29 -16.37 0.79
C ASP A 17 19.13 -16.74 -0.15
N ARG A 18 18.03 -16.02 -0.07
CA ARG A 18 16.81 -16.22 -0.90
C ARG A 18 16.70 -15.25 -2.07
N LEU A 19 17.67 -14.35 -2.22
CA LEU A 19 17.69 -13.34 -3.27
C LEU A 19 18.79 -13.64 -4.29
N THR A 20 18.48 -13.43 -5.57
CA THR A 20 19.52 -13.40 -6.60
C THR A 20 20.45 -12.19 -6.38
N GLY A 21 21.65 -12.21 -6.96
CA GLY A 21 22.59 -11.08 -6.88
C GLY A 21 21.98 -9.78 -7.41
N ASP A 22 21.23 -9.85 -8.51
CA ASP A 22 20.58 -8.70 -9.13
C ASP A 22 19.45 -8.16 -8.25
N MET A 23 18.63 -9.02 -7.66
CA MET A 23 17.58 -8.61 -6.72
C MET A 23 18.18 -7.92 -5.49
N HIS A 24 19.22 -8.50 -4.90
CA HIS A 24 19.89 -7.90 -3.75
C HIS A 24 20.46 -6.52 -4.09
N THR A 25 21.13 -6.40 -5.22
CA THR A 25 21.68 -5.13 -5.72
C THR A 25 20.59 -4.08 -5.89
N LEU A 26 19.48 -4.46 -6.52
CA LEU A 26 18.34 -3.56 -6.74
C LEU A 26 17.65 -3.12 -5.41
N PHE A 27 17.64 -4.00 -4.42
CA PHE A 27 17.04 -3.69 -3.12
C PHE A 27 17.95 -2.80 -2.27
N THR A 28 19.28 -2.85 -2.45
CA THR A 28 20.22 -2.19 -1.57
C THR A 28 20.80 -0.87 -2.12
N LEU A 29 21.21 -0.83 -3.39
CA LEU A 29 21.90 0.35 -3.94
C LEU A 29 21.00 1.59 -4.02
N PRO A 30 19.77 1.53 -4.59
CA PRO A 30 18.89 2.69 -4.62
C PRO A 30 18.46 3.14 -3.22
N LEU A 31 18.29 2.19 -2.29
CA LEU A 31 17.97 2.49 -0.89
C LEU A 31 19.05 3.34 -0.22
N ARG A 32 20.32 3.00 -0.43
CA ARG A 32 21.47 3.80 0.07
C ARG A 32 21.48 5.21 -0.51
N ALA A 33 21.22 5.34 -1.81
CA ALA A 33 21.18 6.65 -2.47
C ALA A 33 20.05 7.54 -1.92
N VAL A 34 18.85 6.99 -1.73
CA VAL A 34 17.71 7.71 -1.15
C VAL A 34 17.97 8.09 0.30
N ARG A 35 18.63 7.23 1.07
CA ARG A 35 19.02 7.52 2.45
C ARG A 35 19.94 8.74 2.53
N VAL A 36 21.01 8.78 1.72
CA VAL A 36 21.93 9.92 1.66
C VAL A 36 21.19 11.22 1.33
N GLN A 37 20.26 11.18 0.39
CA GLN A 37 19.43 12.35 0.06
C GLN A 37 18.56 12.79 1.24
N ALA A 38 17.97 11.85 1.97
CA ALA A 38 17.08 12.13 3.11
C ALA A 38 17.80 12.67 4.35
N GLU A 39 19.10 12.42 4.48
CA GLU A 39 19.93 12.88 5.58
C GLU A 39 20.62 14.23 5.31
N ALA A 40 20.33 14.86 4.16
CA ALA A 40 20.91 16.16 3.82
C ALA A 40 20.55 17.25 4.85
N PRO A 41 21.54 18.05 5.34
CA PRO A 41 21.35 18.96 6.49
C PRO A 41 20.34 20.08 6.27
N GLN A 42 19.98 20.41 5.03
CA GLN A 42 19.06 21.49 4.68
C GLN A 42 18.02 21.00 3.66
N LEU A 43 17.15 20.09 4.09
CA LEU A 43 16.11 19.54 3.24
C LEU A 43 14.92 20.52 3.17
N GLY A 44 14.90 21.45 2.22
CA GLY A 44 13.74 22.27 1.90
C GLY A 44 12.61 21.46 1.23
N LEU A 45 11.47 22.10 0.95
CA LEU A 45 10.31 21.42 0.31
C LEU A 45 10.68 20.71 -1.00
N GLN A 46 11.47 21.35 -1.86
CA GLN A 46 11.93 20.75 -3.10
C GLN A 46 12.82 19.51 -2.87
N GLY A 47 13.68 19.57 -1.85
CA GLY A 47 14.49 18.42 -1.44
C GLY A 47 13.63 17.26 -0.94
N LEU A 48 12.59 17.56 -0.15
CA LEU A 48 11.63 16.56 0.31
C LEU A 48 10.87 15.90 -0.86
N GLU A 49 10.39 16.68 -1.82
CA GLU A 49 9.75 16.16 -3.04
C GLU A 49 10.69 15.23 -3.82
N ASN A 50 11.95 15.61 -3.97
CA ASN A 50 12.95 14.79 -4.66
C ASN A 50 13.19 13.45 -3.93
N VAL A 51 13.28 13.48 -2.60
CA VAL A 51 13.41 12.27 -1.78
C VAL A 51 12.19 11.38 -1.93
N LEU A 52 10.97 11.93 -1.80
CA LEU A 52 9.73 11.17 -1.95
C LEU A 52 9.60 10.56 -3.36
N GLY A 53 9.94 11.32 -4.41
CA GLY A 53 9.98 10.83 -5.78
C GLY A 53 10.99 9.68 -5.95
N SER A 54 12.14 9.74 -5.28
CA SER A 54 13.14 8.67 -5.30
C SER A 54 12.65 7.43 -4.54
N VAL A 55 11.97 7.60 -3.41
CA VAL A 55 11.31 6.50 -2.66
C VAL A 55 10.25 5.81 -3.53
N LEU A 56 9.40 6.57 -4.22
CA LEU A 56 8.37 6.02 -5.10
C LEU A 56 8.98 5.21 -6.25
N ARG A 57 10.02 5.71 -6.89
CA ARG A 57 10.73 4.98 -7.95
C ARG A 57 11.38 3.70 -7.42
N TYR A 58 11.99 3.77 -6.24
CA TYR A 58 12.55 2.59 -5.57
C TYR A 58 11.45 1.54 -5.32
N ALA A 59 10.34 1.92 -4.70
CA ALA A 59 9.23 1.02 -4.40
C ALA A 59 8.61 0.39 -5.67
N ALA A 60 8.49 1.18 -6.75
CA ALA A 60 8.03 0.69 -8.05
C ALA A 60 9.02 -0.32 -8.66
N GLY A 61 10.32 -0.03 -8.61
CA GLY A 61 11.37 -0.92 -9.08
C GLY A 61 11.39 -2.26 -8.33
N VAL A 62 11.34 -2.19 -6.99
CA VAL A 62 11.23 -3.40 -6.13
C VAL A 62 9.98 -4.20 -6.49
N SER A 63 8.83 -3.53 -6.63
CA SER A 63 7.57 -4.20 -6.99
C SER A 63 7.63 -4.91 -8.35
N GLY A 64 8.25 -4.27 -9.34
CA GLY A 64 8.46 -4.84 -10.67
C GLY A 64 9.35 -6.08 -10.64
N VAL A 65 10.52 -5.98 -9.99
CA VAL A 65 11.45 -7.12 -9.90
C VAL A 65 10.86 -8.28 -9.11
N VAL A 66 10.16 -8.02 -8.01
CA VAL A 66 9.43 -9.06 -7.27
C VAL A 66 8.40 -9.73 -8.17
N ALA A 67 7.65 -8.93 -8.95
CA ALA A 67 6.63 -9.44 -9.85
C ALA A 67 7.19 -10.33 -10.96
N GLU A 68 8.36 -10.02 -11.51
CA GLU A 68 8.94 -10.71 -12.65
C GLU A 68 9.88 -11.86 -12.26
N ASN A 69 10.60 -11.77 -11.13
CA ASN A 69 11.68 -12.68 -10.83
C ASN A 69 11.40 -13.66 -9.66
N MET A 70 10.40 -13.39 -8.82
CA MET A 70 10.10 -14.30 -7.72
C MET A 70 9.14 -15.41 -8.13
N VAL A 71 9.49 -16.64 -7.78
CA VAL A 71 8.58 -17.80 -7.90
C VAL A 71 7.34 -17.55 -7.03
N ARG A 72 6.15 -17.84 -7.61
CA ARG A 72 4.82 -17.59 -6.99
C ARG A 72 4.50 -18.57 -5.86
N ALA A 73 5.48 -18.85 -5.00
CA ALA A 73 5.33 -19.76 -3.86
C ALA A 73 6.17 -19.24 -2.68
N GLY A 74 5.91 -19.73 -1.49
CA GLY A 74 6.71 -19.47 -0.29
C GLY A 74 6.97 -17.98 -0.06
N GLY A 75 8.22 -17.54 -0.25
CA GLY A 75 8.65 -16.17 0.04
C GLY A 75 7.84 -15.08 -0.68
N PHE A 76 7.39 -15.31 -1.91
CA PHE A 76 6.53 -14.36 -2.63
C PHE A 76 5.18 -14.17 -1.92
N ALA A 77 4.55 -15.26 -1.47
CA ALA A 77 3.25 -15.20 -0.79
C ALA A 77 3.35 -14.40 0.51
N PHE A 78 4.40 -14.62 1.31
CA PHE A 78 4.63 -13.85 2.54
C PHE A 78 4.91 -12.36 2.28
N LEU A 79 5.69 -12.05 1.25
CA LEU A 79 5.96 -10.67 0.86
C LEU A 79 4.69 -9.97 0.38
N ASP A 80 3.87 -10.63 -0.44
CA ASP A 80 2.61 -10.05 -0.91
C ASP A 80 1.60 -9.92 0.24
N LEU A 81 1.51 -10.91 1.13
CA LEU A 81 0.68 -10.83 2.33
C LEU A 81 1.05 -9.61 3.19
N GLY A 82 2.34 -9.44 3.52
CA GLY A 82 2.82 -8.29 4.28
C GLY A 82 2.49 -6.96 3.61
N ARG A 83 2.68 -6.88 2.30
CA ARG A 83 2.33 -5.70 1.50
C ARG A 83 0.81 -5.39 1.52
N ARG A 84 -0.04 -6.42 1.47
CA ARG A 84 -1.50 -6.23 1.54
C ARG A 84 -1.96 -5.79 2.92
N VAL A 85 -1.41 -6.36 3.97
CA VAL A 85 -1.71 -5.97 5.35
C VAL A 85 -1.31 -4.50 5.59
N GLU A 86 -0.09 -4.11 5.22
CA GLU A 86 0.38 -2.74 5.35
C GLU A 86 -0.50 -1.76 4.55
N ARG A 87 -0.87 -2.10 3.32
CA ARG A 87 -1.77 -1.28 2.51
C ARG A 87 -3.15 -1.16 3.12
N ALA A 88 -3.75 -2.23 3.60
CA ALA A 88 -5.05 -2.20 4.25
C ALA A 88 -5.03 -1.27 5.48
N GLN A 89 -4.04 -1.40 6.33
CA GLN A 89 -3.85 -0.52 7.50
C GLN A 89 -3.66 0.94 7.07
N GLY A 90 -2.81 1.19 6.07
CA GLY A 90 -2.55 2.53 5.56
C GLY A 90 -3.79 3.16 4.90
N ILE A 91 -4.61 2.40 4.18
CA ILE A 91 -5.87 2.86 3.61
C ILE A 91 -6.85 3.19 4.74
N ALA A 92 -7.06 2.29 5.70
CA ALA A 92 -7.98 2.51 6.82
C ALA A 92 -7.60 3.77 7.62
N ALA A 93 -6.32 3.95 7.94
CA ALA A 93 -5.84 5.13 8.66
C ALA A 93 -6.07 6.43 7.87
N ARG A 94 -5.77 6.45 6.58
CA ARG A 94 -5.96 7.61 5.70
C ARG A 94 -7.45 7.96 5.52
N LEU A 95 -8.29 6.96 5.31
CA LEU A 95 -9.74 7.16 5.22
C LEU A 95 -10.32 7.64 6.54
N GLY A 96 -9.92 7.04 7.66
CA GLY A 96 -10.30 7.51 8.99
C GLY A 96 -9.95 9.00 9.20
N PHE A 97 -8.74 9.41 8.83
CA PHE A 97 -8.34 10.82 8.90
C PHE A 97 -9.17 11.72 7.97
N ALA A 98 -9.34 11.33 6.70
CA ALA A 98 -10.04 12.14 5.71
C ALA A 98 -11.53 12.32 6.03
N LEU A 99 -12.16 11.27 6.61
CA LEU A 99 -13.60 11.24 6.89
C LEU A 99 -13.96 11.67 8.32
N SER A 100 -12.98 11.82 9.22
CA SER A 100 -13.21 12.30 10.59
C SER A 100 -13.46 13.81 10.68
N GLN A 101 -13.57 14.50 9.54
CA GLN A 101 -13.77 15.94 9.49
C GLN A 101 -15.20 16.32 9.89
N HIS A 102 -15.39 17.60 10.32
CA HIS A 102 -16.71 18.12 10.63
C HIS A 102 -17.68 17.94 9.43
N PRO A 103 -18.98 17.62 9.66
CA PRO A 103 -19.97 17.39 8.59
C PRO A 103 -20.01 18.46 7.49
N SER A 104 -19.77 19.74 7.84
CA SER A 104 -19.69 20.83 6.86
C SER A 104 -18.50 20.73 5.88
N ARG A 105 -17.54 19.85 6.13
CA ARG A 105 -16.36 19.61 5.29
C ARG A 105 -16.35 18.23 4.64
N ILE A 106 -17.49 17.53 4.65
CA ILE A 106 -17.57 16.15 4.15
C ILE A 106 -17.13 16.05 2.67
N GLU A 107 -17.48 17.01 1.84
CA GLU A 107 -17.06 17.05 0.44
C GLU A 107 -15.53 17.12 0.30
N GLY A 108 -14.89 17.98 1.09
CA GLY A 108 -13.42 18.06 1.16
C GLY A 108 -12.79 16.75 1.66
N GLY A 109 -13.41 16.10 2.66
CA GLY A 109 -13.01 14.81 3.17
C GLY A 109 -13.10 13.70 2.12
N LEU A 110 -14.19 13.65 1.38
CA LEU A 110 -14.37 12.66 0.30
C LEU A 110 -13.37 12.87 -0.85
N ARG A 111 -13.12 14.12 -1.23
CA ARG A 111 -12.10 14.45 -2.23
C ARG A 111 -10.73 13.99 -1.76
N LEU A 112 -10.35 14.30 -0.52
CA LEU A 112 -9.11 13.86 0.08
C LEU A 112 -9.00 12.33 0.14
N ALA A 113 -10.08 11.64 0.49
CA ALA A 113 -10.12 10.17 0.51
C ALA A 113 -9.82 9.58 -0.88
N LEU A 114 -10.44 10.11 -1.94
CA LEU A 114 -10.18 9.69 -3.31
C LEU A 114 -8.73 9.98 -3.75
N GLU A 115 -8.17 11.13 -3.37
CA GLU A 115 -6.78 11.49 -3.67
C GLU A 115 -5.79 10.57 -2.93
N LEU A 116 -6.00 10.32 -1.64
CA LEU A 116 -5.15 9.44 -0.84
C LEU A 116 -5.20 7.97 -1.28
N CYS A 117 -6.30 7.56 -1.92
CA CYS A 117 -6.46 6.24 -2.53
C CYS A 117 -6.14 6.23 -4.03
N ASP A 118 -5.61 7.33 -4.59
CA ASP A 118 -5.29 7.44 -6.04
C ASP A 118 -6.48 6.99 -6.93
N SER A 119 -7.70 7.34 -6.52
CA SER A 119 -8.95 6.86 -7.12
C SER A 119 -9.77 7.98 -7.79
N VAL A 120 -9.25 9.21 -7.86
CA VAL A 120 -9.95 10.38 -8.43
C VAL A 120 -10.32 10.16 -9.90
N ILE A 121 -9.38 9.67 -10.71
CA ILE A 121 -9.61 9.41 -12.13
C ILE A 121 -10.62 8.28 -12.30
N THR A 122 -10.50 7.21 -11.52
CA THR A 122 -11.43 6.09 -11.54
C THR A 122 -12.84 6.54 -11.17
N TYR A 123 -12.97 7.38 -10.14
CA TYR A 123 -14.25 7.95 -9.75
C TYR A 123 -14.88 8.75 -10.89
N ARG A 124 -14.13 9.68 -11.48
CA ARG A 124 -14.62 10.52 -12.60
C ARG A 124 -15.07 9.69 -13.80
N ASN A 125 -14.31 8.65 -14.14
CA ASN A 125 -14.63 7.79 -15.28
C ASN A 125 -15.89 6.94 -15.05
N ARG A 126 -16.15 6.52 -13.80
CA ARG A 126 -17.31 5.69 -13.50
C ARG A 126 -18.60 6.49 -13.27
N TYR A 127 -18.51 7.60 -12.58
CA TYR A 127 -19.69 8.27 -12.05
C TYR A 127 -20.02 9.59 -12.73
N LEU A 128 -19.19 10.10 -13.64
CA LEU A 128 -19.43 11.24 -14.56
C LEU A 128 -20.14 12.49 -13.97
N GLY A 129 -20.24 12.60 -12.66
CA GLY A 129 -21.07 13.58 -11.98
C GLY A 129 -20.35 14.28 -10.82
N LEU A 130 -21.14 14.99 -10.03
CA LEU A 130 -20.69 15.64 -8.80
C LEU A 130 -20.24 14.56 -7.79
N LEU A 131 -19.31 14.97 -6.93
CA LEU A 131 -18.82 14.11 -5.87
C LEU A 131 -19.95 13.77 -4.89
N GLN A 132 -20.28 12.49 -4.76
CA GLN A 132 -21.31 11.97 -3.86
C GLN A 132 -20.70 11.00 -2.84
N PRO A 133 -21.19 11.01 -1.58
CA PRO A 133 -20.65 10.15 -0.52
C PRO A 133 -20.71 8.67 -0.86
N ALA A 134 -21.88 8.13 -1.19
CA ALA A 134 -22.05 6.70 -1.40
C ALA A 134 -21.14 6.14 -2.51
N PRO A 135 -21.11 6.68 -3.75
CA PRO A 135 -20.19 6.19 -4.78
C PRO A 135 -18.71 6.37 -4.44
N ALA A 136 -18.34 7.43 -3.69
CA ALA A 136 -16.96 7.64 -3.30
C ALA A 136 -16.51 6.62 -2.24
N LEU A 137 -17.34 6.37 -1.25
CA LEU A 137 -17.08 5.37 -0.20
C LEU A 137 -17.11 3.96 -0.76
N ASP A 138 -18.07 3.62 -1.63
CA ASP A 138 -18.11 2.36 -2.33
C ASP A 138 -16.78 2.09 -3.05
N LEU A 139 -16.29 3.04 -3.84
CA LEU A 139 -15.06 2.89 -4.60
C LEU A 139 -13.82 2.65 -3.73
N VAL A 140 -13.69 3.35 -2.59
CA VAL A 140 -12.46 3.27 -1.76
C VAL A 140 -12.56 2.24 -0.63
N LEU A 141 -13.76 1.84 -0.22
CA LEU A 141 -13.96 0.87 0.85
C LEU A 141 -14.43 -0.49 0.31
N ALA A 142 -15.52 -0.52 -0.46
CA ALA A 142 -16.28 -1.74 -0.75
C ALA A 142 -15.98 -2.37 -2.12
N ASP A 143 -15.41 -1.63 -3.08
CA ASP A 143 -15.13 -2.17 -4.41
C ASP A 143 -13.94 -3.16 -4.40
N PRO A 144 -14.19 -4.49 -4.58
CA PRO A 144 -13.13 -5.48 -4.64
C PRO A 144 -12.29 -5.39 -5.94
N GLY A 145 -12.75 -4.66 -6.94
CA GLY A 145 -12.03 -4.43 -8.19
C GLY A 145 -11.06 -3.24 -8.14
N ASN A 146 -11.08 -2.43 -7.08
CA ASN A 146 -10.17 -1.30 -6.93
C ASN A 146 -8.90 -1.69 -6.15
N PRO A 147 -7.73 -1.84 -6.80
CA PRO A 147 -6.48 -2.24 -6.12
C PRO A 147 -5.96 -1.19 -5.13
N ARG A 148 -6.57 -0.01 -5.09
CA ARG A 148 -6.30 1.08 -4.15
C ARG A 148 -7.33 1.18 -3.03
N GLY A 149 -8.41 0.36 -3.09
CA GLY A 149 -9.48 0.27 -2.10
C GLY A 149 -9.19 -0.77 -1.01
N LEU A 150 -9.95 -0.68 0.08
CA LEU A 150 -9.79 -1.56 1.26
C LEU A 150 -10.24 -2.98 0.96
N ALA A 151 -11.42 -3.17 0.34
CA ALA A 151 -11.98 -4.49 0.03
C ALA A 151 -11.01 -5.33 -0.80
N PHE A 152 -10.38 -4.76 -1.84
CA PHE A 152 -9.38 -5.46 -2.64
C PHE A 152 -8.24 -6.03 -1.79
N GLN A 153 -7.73 -5.25 -0.82
CA GLN A 153 -6.65 -5.72 0.05
C GLN A 153 -7.14 -6.88 0.93
N LEU A 154 -8.31 -6.74 1.55
CA LEU A 154 -8.88 -7.76 2.43
C LEU A 154 -9.16 -9.09 1.68
N HIS A 155 -9.77 -9.01 0.51
CA HIS A 155 -10.01 -10.20 -0.33
C HIS A 155 -8.70 -10.87 -0.77
N THR A 156 -7.67 -10.08 -1.11
CA THR A 156 -6.36 -10.63 -1.48
C THR A 156 -5.67 -11.27 -0.27
N ILE A 157 -5.74 -10.65 0.92
CA ILE A 157 -5.24 -11.24 2.19
C ILE A 157 -5.93 -12.59 2.45
N ARG A 158 -7.25 -12.65 2.34
CA ARG A 158 -8.02 -13.89 2.49
C ARG A 158 -7.52 -14.99 1.55
N GLN A 159 -7.34 -14.68 0.26
CA GLN A 159 -6.83 -15.64 -0.72
C GLN A 159 -5.42 -16.15 -0.38
N LEU A 160 -4.52 -15.24 0.04
CA LEU A 160 -3.16 -15.61 0.42
C LEU A 160 -3.13 -16.47 1.69
N LEU A 161 -3.97 -16.18 2.68
CA LEU A 161 -4.10 -16.99 3.89
C LEU A 161 -4.66 -18.39 3.60
N LEU A 162 -5.66 -18.50 2.72
CA LEU A 162 -6.19 -19.81 2.31
C LEU A 162 -5.14 -20.70 1.64
N ALA A 163 -4.17 -20.10 0.95
CA ALA A 163 -3.10 -20.81 0.26
C ALA A 163 -1.86 -21.08 1.13
N ALA A 164 -1.79 -20.50 2.33
CA ALA A 164 -0.62 -20.61 3.23
C ALA A 164 -0.83 -21.69 4.29
N ASP A 165 0.23 -22.42 4.64
CA ASP A 165 0.23 -23.35 5.76
C ASP A 165 -0.02 -22.59 7.08
N GLY A 166 -1.00 -23.04 7.88
CA GLY A 166 -1.44 -22.35 9.09
C GLY A 166 -2.25 -21.07 8.86
N GLY A 167 -2.38 -20.62 7.61
CA GLY A 167 -3.14 -19.40 7.25
C GLY A 167 -4.61 -19.45 7.61
N PRO A 168 -5.33 -20.58 7.46
CA PRO A 168 -6.75 -20.68 7.82
C PRO A 168 -7.09 -20.29 9.27
N GLU A 169 -6.16 -20.43 10.20
CA GLU A 169 -6.35 -20.00 11.59
C GLU A 169 -6.49 -18.48 11.74
N LEU A 170 -5.98 -17.71 10.78
CA LEU A 170 -6.00 -16.26 10.74
C LEU A 170 -7.18 -15.68 9.92
N LEU A 171 -8.02 -16.54 9.32
CA LEU A 171 -9.15 -16.11 8.50
C LEU A 171 -10.27 -15.40 9.28
N PRO A 172 -10.70 -15.84 10.47
CA PRO A 172 -11.86 -15.29 11.15
C PRO A 172 -11.83 -13.76 11.29
N PRO A 173 -10.74 -13.11 11.73
CA PRO A 173 -10.69 -11.65 11.81
C PRO A 173 -10.73 -10.97 10.43
N VAL A 174 -10.19 -11.59 9.39
CA VAL A 174 -10.21 -11.03 8.02
C VAL A 174 -11.62 -11.11 7.44
N GLU A 175 -12.32 -12.23 7.64
CA GLU A 175 -13.70 -12.40 7.19
C GLU A 175 -14.66 -11.46 7.91
N ALA A 176 -14.45 -11.21 9.20
CA ALA A 176 -15.21 -10.20 9.94
C ALA A 176 -15.02 -8.79 9.37
N LEU A 177 -13.79 -8.42 8.96
CA LEU A 177 -13.52 -7.14 8.32
C LEU A 177 -14.15 -7.04 6.93
N ILE A 178 -14.11 -8.11 6.12
CA ILE A 178 -14.76 -8.16 4.82
C ILE A 178 -16.26 -7.95 4.98
N ALA A 179 -16.90 -8.71 5.87
CA ALA A 179 -18.33 -8.58 6.14
C ALA A 179 -18.72 -7.16 6.62
N ALA A 180 -17.88 -6.53 7.45
CA ALA A 180 -18.10 -5.16 7.91
C ALA A 180 -18.05 -4.14 6.76
N VAL A 181 -17.13 -4.33 5.81
CA VAL A 181 -16.98 -3.44 4.64
C VAL A 181 -18.11 -3.66 3.63
N GLU A 182 -18.55 -4.90 3.43
CA GLU A 182 -19.65 -5.25 2.52
C GLU A 182 -21.03 -4.82 3.05
N ALA A 183 -21.17 -4.60 4.36
CA ALA A 183 -22.39 -4.14 5.00
C ALA A 183 -22.56 -2.60 4.99
N MET A 184 -21.59 -1.84 4.50
CA MET A 184 -21.61 -0.37 4.44
C MET A 184 -22.37 0.14 3.23
#